data_fab6864a873423a7bfecfd70e6e370eb
#
_entry.id   fab6864a873423a7bfecfd70e6e370eb
#
_cell.length_a   1.000
_cell.length_b   1.000
_cell.length_c   1.000
_cell.angle_alpha   90.00
_cell.angle_beta   90.00
_cell.angle_gamma   90.00
#
_symmetry.space_group_name_H-M   'P 1'
#
loop_
_entity.id
_entity.type
_entity.pdbx_description
1 polymer ?
#
loop_
_entity_poly.entity_id
_entity_poly.type
_entity_poly.pdbx_seq_one_letter_code
_entity_poly.pdbx_strand_id
1 'polypeptide(L)'
;MKPLTRIAALAIAFPLCALAAGDVFDFIPAGGRTLMSQALAGRASDAEVNALLTGKRSRDEWLAHLKGRRGAMAGLQKLDDKQLLTLADYLAHNMPQAAVKAPAPPTQANWEKALPPDGRDFTLNYCQGCHIVTVVITQNRTKDAWLGSLGKPSHVQIKLKPDQREALASYLVINAAIPIEEVPEELRAGGATY
;
A
#
# COMPACT_ATOMS: atom_id res chain seq x y z
N MET A 1 34.88 -44.79 -49.43
CA MET A 1 34.87 -44.01 -48.15
C MET A 1 33.82 -42.92 -48.31
N LYS A 2 32.70 -43.01 -47.58
CA LYS A 2 31.59 -42.02 -47.61
C LYS A 2 31.76 -41.06 -46.42
N PRO A 3 31.64 -39.73 -46.57
CA PRO A 3 31.70 -38.81 -45.43
C PRO A 3 30.38 -38.82 -44.66
N LEU A 4 30.43 -39.02 -43.34
CA LEU A 4 29.31 -38.81 -42.41
C LEU A 4 29.10 -37.31 -42.20
N THR A 5 27.95 -36.81 -42.65
CA THR A 5 27.49 -35.46 -42.37
C THR A 5 26.93 -35.41 -40.96
N ARG A 6 27.57 -34.69 -40.04
CA ARG A 6 27.04 -34.47 -38.68
C ARG A 6 26.05 -33.31 -38.74
N ILE A 7 24.80 -33.61 -38.47
CA ILE A 7 23.73 -32.59 -38.27
C ILE A 7 23.85 -32.10 -36.83
N ALA A 8 24.25 -30.87 -36.63
CA ALA A 8 24.22 -30.21 -35.34
C ALA A 8 22.78 -29.69 -35.07
N ALA A 9 22.14 -30.31 -34.10
CA ALA A 9 20.83 -29.81 -33.62
C ALA A 9 21.03 -28.59 -32.76
N LEU A 10 20.57 -27.44 -33.25
CA LEU A 10 20.55 -26.16 -32.54
C LEU A 10 19.36 -26.16 -31.59
N ALA A 11 19.58 -26.37 -30.30
CA ALA A 11 18.57 -26.26 -29.28
C ALA A 11 18.29 -24.78 -29.02
N ILE A 12 17.16 -24.26 -29.48
CA ILE A 12 16.68 -22.92 -29.18
C ILE A 12 16.05 -22.97 -27.79
N ALA A 13 16.77 -22.47 -26.78
CA ALA A 13 16.24 -22.27 -25.45
C ALA A 13 15.32 -21.02 -25.47
N PHE A 14 14.03 -21.22 -25.43
CA PHE A 14 13.08 -20.12 -25.18
C PHE A 14 13.19 -19.74 -23.70
N PRO A 15 13.47 -18.46 -23.38
CA PRO A 15 13.36 -18.00 -22.00
C PRO A 15 11.88 -18.07 -21.61
N LEU A 16 11.55 -18.91 -20.63
CA LEU A 16 10.27 -18.89 -19.94
C LEU A 16 10.22 -17.56 -19.16
N CYS A 17 9.62 -16.52 -19.73
CA CYS A 17 9.21 -15.35 -18.96
C CYS A 17 8.13 -15.84 -17.99
N ALA A 18 8.53 -16.15 -16.75
CA ALA A 18 7.59 -16.27 -15.65
C ALA A 18 6.92 -14.89 -15.48
N LEU A 19 5.70 -14.75 -15.98
CA LEU A 19 4.81 -13.67 -15.59
C LEU A 19 4.63 -13.83 -14.08
N ALA A 20 5.20 -12.91 -13.31
CA ALA A 20 4.89 -12.83 -11.90
C ALA A 20 3.37 -12.62 -11.81
N ALA A 21 2.65 -13.60 -11.30
CA ALA A 21 1.24 -13.44 -10.98
C ALA A 21 1.17 -12.28 -9.98
N GLY A 22 0.48 -11.19 -10.34
CA GLY A 22 0.23 -10.07 -9.43
C GLY A 22 -0.48 -10.59 -8.16
N ASP A 23 -0.32 -9.85 -7.06
CA ASP A 23 -1.08 -10.14 -5.85
C ASP A 23 -2.58 -9.97 -6.17
N VAL A 24 -3.40 -10.96 -5.80
CA VAL A 24 -4.86 -10.92 -6.00
C VAL A 24 -5.50 -9.67 -5.37
N PHE A 25 -4.80 -8.98 -4.47
CA PHE A 25 -5.22 -7.75 -3.81
C PHE A 25 -4.64 -6.47 -4.43
N ASP A 26 -4.00 -6.55 -5.60
CA ASP A 26 -3.44 -5.36 -6.28
C ASP A 26 -4.51 -4.34 -6.70
N PHE A 27 -5.77 -4.74 -6.79
CA PHE A 27 -6.90 -3.83 -7.02
C PHE A 27 -7.23 -2.93 -5.81
N ILE A 28 -6.77 -3.29 -4.60
CA ILE A 28 -6.92 -2.44 -3.40
C ILE A 28 -5.83 -1.36 -3.45
N PRO A 29 -6.21 -0.06 -3.37
CA PRO A 29 -5.25 1.03 -3.49
C PRO A 29 -4.06 0.89 -2.53
N ALA A 30 -2.88 1.24 -3.02
CA ALA A 30 -1.66 1.18 -2.24
C ALA A 30 -1.80 1.98 -0.94
N GLY A 31 -1.33 1.42 0.15
CA GLY A 31 -1.28 2.10 1.44
C GLY A 31 -0.13 3.10 1.54
N GLY A 32 -0.17 3.96 2.55
CA GLY A 32 0.82 5.00 2.72
C GLY A 32 2.24 4.49 2.94
N ARG A 33 2.41 3.31 3.56
CA ARG A 33 3.71 2.64 3.71
C ARG A 33 4.34 2.32 2.35
N THR A 34 3.59 1.70 1.47
CA THR A 34 4.04 1.40 0.10
C THR A 34 4.33 2.68 -0.68
N LEU A 35 3.45 3.68 -0.62
CA LEU A 35 3.65 4.97 -1.30
C LEU A 35 4.88 5.70 -0.78
N MET A 36 5.13 5.72 0.54
CA MET A 36 6.35 6.29 1.12
C MET A 36 7.58 5.53 0.69
N SER A 37 7.53 4.20 0.71
CA SER A 37 8.64 3.33 0.29
C SER A 37 9.01 3.57 -1.17
N GLN A 38 8.03 3.73 -2.05
CA GLN A 38 8.23 4.10 -3.46
C GLN A 38 8.85 5.50 -3.61
N ALA A 39 8.37 6.47 -2.82
CA ALA A 39 8.88 7.83 -2.85
C ALA A 39 10.35 7.92 -2.39
N LEU A 40 10.75 7.08 -1.42
CA LEU A 40 12.09 7.06 -0.85
C LEU A 40 13.07 6.15 -1.60
N ALA A 41 12.58 5.16 -2.36
CA ALA A 41 13.41 4.13 -2.98
C ALA A 41 14.43 4.72 -3.97
N GLY A 42 15.70 4.68 -3.60
CA GLY A 42 16.85 4.87 -4.49
C GLY A 42 17.12 6.31 -4.99
N ARG A 43 16.27 7.30 -4.65
CA ARG A 43 16.38 8.66 -5.22
C ARG A 43 16.14 9.81 -4.24
N ALA A 44 15.73 9.54 -3.03
CA ALA A 44 15.57 10.59 -2.02
C ALA A 44 16.94 10.93 -1.41
N SER A 45 17.23 12.21 -1.28
CA SER A 45 18.40 12.69 -0.52
C SER A 45 18.19 12.45 0.99
N ASP A 46 19.28 12.38 1.76
CA ASP A 46 19.21 12.23 3.22
C ASP A 46 18.37 13.34 3.87
N ALA A 47 18.42 14.56 3.33
CA ALA A 47 17.60 15.67 3.80
C ALA A 47 16.10 15.43 3.58
N GLU A 48 15.70 14.88 2.43
CA GLU A 48 14.31 14.52 2.11
C GLU A 48 13.83 13.37 2.97
N VAL A 49 14.64 12.31 3.12
CA VAL A 49 14.37 11.20 4.02
C VAL A 49 14.13 11.71 5.43
N ASN A 50 15.05 12.52 5.96
CA ASN A 50 14.95 13.07 7.30
C ASN A 50 13.70 13.96 7.47
N ALA A 51 13.40 14.82 6.50
CA ALA A 51 12.23 15.70 6.54
C ALA A 51 10.90 14.93 6.60
N LEU A 52 10.81 13.77 5.92
CA LEU A 52 9.64 12.90 5.98
C LEU A 52 9.58 12.09 7.28
N LEU A 53 10.70 11.55 7.76
CA LEU A 53 10.74 10.70 8.96
C LEU A 53 10.57 11.48 10.26
N THR A 54 11.05 12.72 10.34
CA THR A 54 11.05 13.51 11.58
C THR A 54 9.99 14.61 11.62
N GLY A 55 9.32 14.87 10.49
CA GLY A 55 8.30 15.89 10.42
C GLY A 55 7.08 15.57 11.29
N LYS A 56 6.55 16.57 11.99
CA LYS A 56 5.28 16.48 12.72
C LYS A 56 4.31 17.49 12.13
N ARG A 57 3.31 17.00 11.41
CA ARG A 57 2.31 17.82 10.71
C ARG A 57 0.94 17.12 10.76
N SER A 58 -0.13 17.91 10.68
CA SER A 58 -1.47 17.40 10.39
C SER A 58 -1.52 16.81 8.97
N ARG A 59 -2.56 16.05 8.65
CA ARG A 59 -2.77 15.51 7.29
C ARG A 59 -2.77 16.60 6.23
N ASP A 60 -3.46 17.71 6.47
CA ASP A 60 -3.59 18.78 5.49
C ASP A 60 -2.27 19.53 5.28
N GLU A 61 -1.49 19.74 6.35
CA GLU A 61 -0.13 20.29 6.27
C GLU A 61 0.83 19.32 5.55
N TRP A 62 0.69 18.02 5.78
CA TRP A 62 1.45 17.02 5.02
C TRP A 62 1.07 17.04 3.54
N LEU A 63 -0.23 17.08 3.22
CA LEU A 63 -0.69 17.14 1.83
C LEU A 63 -0.15 18.38 1.11
N ALA A 64 -0.20 19.56 1.76
CA ALA A 64 0.37 20.79 1.22
C ALA A 64 1.90 20.65 1.01
N HIS A 65 2.61 20.09 1.99
CA HIS A 65 4.05 19.84 1.90
C HIS A 65 4.40 18.89 0.73
N LEU A 66 3.71 17.75 0.59
CA LEU A 66 3.94 16.79 -0.48
C LEU A 66 3.64 17.38 -1.86
N LYS A 67 2.54 18.12 -2.01
CA LYS A 67 2.21 18.84 -3.26
C LYS A 67 3.29 19.86 -3.62
N GLY A 68 3.78 20.63 -2.65
CA GLY A 68 4.86 21.59 -2.86
C GLY A 68 6.21 20.94 -3.23
N ARG A 69 6.45 19.70 -2.82
CA ARG A 69 7.67 18.92 -3.12
C ARG A 69 7.55 18.03 -4.35
N ARG A 70 6.35 17.87 -4.91
CA ARG A 70 6.09 16.94 -6.04
C ARG A 70 7.01 17.16 -7.22
N GLY A 71 7.32 18.42 -7.57
CA GLY A 71 8.22 18.73 -8.66
C GLY A 71 9.71 18.42 -8.39
N ALA A 72 10.11 18.41 -7.11
CA ALA A 72 11.50 18.23 -6.69
C ALA A 72 11.86 16.76 -6.36
N MET A 73 10.88 15.99 -5.84
CA MET A 73 11.08 14.59 -5.48
C MET A 73 10.56 13.66 -6.57
N ALA A 74 11.46 12.98 -7.28
CA ALA A 74 11.09 12.08 -8.38
C ALA A 74 10.10 10.99 -7.97
N GLY A 75 10.16 10.50 -6.74
CA GLY A 75 9.24 9.51 -6.20
C GLY A 75 7.81 10.03 -6.01
N LEU A 76 7.63 11.34 -5.77
CA LEU A 76 6.32 11.95 -5.63
C LEU A 76 5.68 12.32 -6.97
N GLN A 77 6.49 12.51 -8.02
CA GLN A 77 5.98 12.92 -9.35
C GLN A 77 4.99 11.92 -9.95
N LYS A 78 5.15 10.65 -9.62
CA LYS A 78 4.33 9.56 -10.14
C LYS A 78 3.01 9.35 -9.37
N LEU A 79 2.87 9.98 -8.20
CA LEU A 79 1.69 9.81 -7.37
C LEU A 79 0.57 10.74 -7.85
N ASP A 80 -0.65 10.20 -7.96
CA ASP A 80 -1.83 11.01 -8.19
C ASP A 80 -2.29 11.72 -6.89
N ASP A 81 -3.33 12.53 -6.97
CA ASP A 81 -3.80 13.33 -5.83
C ASP A 81 -4.41 12.47 -4.72
N LYS A 82 -5.05 11.33 -5.05
CA LYS A 82 -5.57 10.37 -4.06
C LYS A 82 -4.43 9.66 -3.34
N GLN A 83 -3.41 9.26 -4.07
CA GLN A 83 -2.20 8.66 -3.51
C GLN A 83 -1.43 9.65 -2.61
N LEU A 84 -1.32 10.93 -3.01
CA LEU A 84 -0.74 11.96 -2.16
C LEU A 84 -1.54 12.17 -0.88
N LEU A 85 -2.88 12.14 -0.95
CA LEU A 85 -3.74 12.22 0.23
C LEU A 85 -3.56 11.00 1.15
N THR A 86 -3.49 9.79 0.58
CA THR A 86 -3.22 8.55 1.32
C THR A 86 -1.85 8.59 2.01
N LEU A 87 -0.83 9.09 1.32
CA LEU A 87 0.51 9.27 1.90
C LEU A 87 0.51 10.33 3.02
N ALA A 88 -0.17 11.45 2.81
CA ALA A 88 -0.29 12.50 3.83
C ALA A 88 -0.99 12.01 5.10
N ASP A 89 -2.06 11.23 4.93
CA ASP A 89 -2.78 10.61 6.05
C ASP A 89 -1.88 9.62 6.82
N TYR A 90 -1.15 8.77 6.11
CA TYR A 90 -0.16 7.86 6.71
C TYR A 90 0.91 8.60 7.51
N LEU A 91 1.48 9.67 6.95
CA LEU A 91 2.50 10.47 7.62
C LEU A 91 1.94 11.15 8.88
N ALA A 92 0.71 11.64 8.84
CA ALA A 92 0.06 12.27 9.99
C ALA A 92 -0.16 11.29 11.15
N HIS A 93 -0.46 10.02 10.86
CA HIS A 93 -0.66 8.99 11.87
C HIS A 93 0.65 8.39 12.41
N ASN A 94 1.69 8.31 11.59
CA ASN A 94 2.87 7.52 11.91
C ASN A 94 4.12 8.35 12.20
N MET A 95 4.20 9.63 11.80
CA MET A 95 5.40 10.44 12.00
C MET A 95 5.25 11.35 13.24
N PRO A 96 6.33 11.63 13.95
CA PRO A 96 7.74 11.34 13.63
C PRO A 96 8.19 9.92 13.99
N GLN A 97 9.14 9.39 13.21
CA GLN A 97 9.82 8.10 13.41
C GLN A 97 11.35 8.29 13.48
N ALA A 98 11.82 9.03 14.47
CA ALA A 98 13.23 9.37 14.59
C ALA A 98 14.17 8.14 14.75
N ALA A 99 13.65 6.98 15.16
CA ALA A 99 14.41 5.75 15.28
C ALA A 99 14.60 5.00 13.96
N VAL A 100 13.77 5.30 12.95
CA VAL A 100 13.88 4.66 11.62
C VAL A 100 15.06 5.28 10.88
N LYS A 101 15.98 4.42 10.47
CA LYS A 101 17.15 4.80 9.65
C LYS A 101 16.93 4.35 8.21
N ALA A 102 17.51 5.09 7.26
CA ALA A 102 17.52 4.66 5.88
C ALA A 102 18.14 3.26 5.76
N PRO A 103 17.44 2.30 5.13
CA PRO A 103 18.00 0.96 4.94
C PRO A 103 19.11 0.97 3.90
N ALA A 104 20.02 0.02 3.99
CA ALA A 104 21.09 -0.18 3.01
C ALA A 104 20.98 -1.61 2.42
N PRO A 105 20.72 -1.76 1.13
CA PRO A 105 20.42 -0.69 0.13
C PRO A 105 19.01 -0.08 0.33
N PRO A 106 18.77 1.17 -0.10
CA PRO A 106 17.49 1.86 0.08
C PRO A 106 16.47 1.43 -0.98
N THR A 107 16.18 0.14 -1.08
CA THR A 107 15.16 -0.42 -1.97
C THR A 107 13.76 -0.23 -1.39
N GLN A 108 12.73 -0.26 -2.25
CA GLN A 108 11.34 -0.21 -1.80
C GLN A 108 11.05 -1.29 -0.74
N ALA A 109 11.44 -2.54 -1.02
CA ALA A 109 11.20 -3.67 -0.10
C ALA A 109 11.87 -3.49 1.27
N ASN A 110 13.05 -2.87 1.31
CA ASN A 110 13.73 -2.59 2.58
C ASN A 110 13.08 -1.43 3.34
N TRP A 111 12.59 -0.41 2.64
CA TRP A 111 11.80 0.65 3.25
C TRP A 111 10.47 0.13 3.81
N GLU A 112 9.74 -0.73 3.08
CA GLU A 112 8.49 -1.34 3.57
C GLU A 112 8.69 -2.14 4.87
N LYS A 113 9.85 -2.78 5.04
CA LYS A 113 10.20 -3.48 6.29
C LYS A 113 10.54 -2.54 7.43
N ALA A 114 11.10 -1.36 7.13
CA ALA A 114 11.54 -0.40 8.14
C ALA A 114 10.42 0.52 8.63
N LEU A 115 9.40 0.75 7.82
CA LEU A 115 8.31 1.67 8.09
C LEU A 115 7.15 1.00 8.84
N PRO A 116 6.41 1.74 9.69
CA PRO A 116 5.21 1.24 10.36
C PRO A 116 4.16 0.73 9.38
N PRO A 117 3.36 -0.29 9.76
CA PRO A 117 2.23 -0.75 8.97
C PRO A 117 1.18 0.36 8.82
N ASP A 118 0.39 0.28 7.76
CA ASP A 118 -0.62 1.25 7.39
C ASP A 118 -2.05 0.67 7.36
N GLY A 119 -3.02 1.50 6.96
CA GLY A 119 -4.42 1.09 6.88
C GLY A 119 -4.69 -0.04 5.88
N ARG A 120 -3.94 -0.14 4.76
CA ARG A 120 -4.03 -1.28 3.83
C ARG A 120 -3.56 -2.56 4.49
N ASP A 121 -2.43 -2.51 5.19
CA ASP A 121 -1.92 -3.65 5.95
C ASP A 121 -2.95 -4.13 6.98
N PHE A 122 -3.53 -3.19 7.72
CA PHE A 122 -4.56 -3.51 8.71
C PHE A 122 -5.82 -4.10 8.07
N THR A 123 -6.25 -3.57 6.91
CA THR A 123 -7.38 -4.11 6.14
C THR A 123 -7.11 -5.57 5.76
N LEU A 124 -5.97 -5.85 5.16
CA LEU A 124 -5.62 -7.20 4.70
C LEU A 124 -5.38 -8.17 5.86
N ASN A 125 -4.73 -7.73 6.93
CA ASN A 125 -4.37 -8.62 8.04
C ASN A 125 -5.54 -8.92 9.00
N TYR A 126 -6.49 -7.99 9.15
CA TYR A 126 -7.52 -8.13 10.18
C TYR A 126 -8.94 -8.30 9.64
N CYS A 127 -9.26 -7.72 8.47
CA CYS A 127 -10.63 -7.84 7.95
C CYS A 127 -10.87 -9.19 7.28
N GLN A 128 -9.87 -9.76 6.61
CA GLN A 128 -10.00 -11.05 5.92
C GLN A 128 -10.16 -12.25 6.84
N GLY A 129 -9.78 -12.14 8.10
CA GLY A 129 -9.91 -13.25 9.05
C GLY A 129 -11.38 -13.65 9.35
N CYS A 130 -12.33 -12.74 9.13
CA CYS A 130 -13.76 -12.94 9.41
C CYS A 130 -14.65 -12.69 8.20
N HIS A 131 -14.20 -11.88 7.24
CA HIS A 131 -14.95 -11.48 6.06
C HIS A 131 -14.10 -11.60 4.81
N ILE A 132 -14.72 -11.76 3.64
CA ILE A 132 -14.02 -11.45 2.40
C ILE A 132 -13.74 -9.94 2.42
N VAL A 133 -12.52 -9.54 2.06
CA VAL A 133 -12.11 -8.13 2.09
C VAL A 133 -13.05 -7.22 1.28
N THR A 134 -13.68 -7.76 0.26
CA THR A 134 -14.67 -7.10 -0.60
C THR A 134 -15.79 -6.43 0.19
N VAL A 135 -16.34 -7.07 1.24
CA VAL A 135 -17.41 -6.47 2.06
C VAL A 135 -16.96 -5.24 2.84
N VAL A 136 -15.66 -5.01 2.93
CA VAL A 136 -15.09 -3.82 3.57
C VAL A 136 -14.80 -2.75 2.53
N ILE A 137 -14.03 -3.10 1.50
CA ILE A 137 -13.48 -2.13 0.55
C ILE A 137 -14.51 -1.57 -0.44
N THR A 138 -15.66 -2.21 -0.61
CA THR A 138 -16.76 -1.69 -1.44
C THR A 138 -17.69 -0.73 -0.69
N GLN A 139 -17.51 -0.57 0.64
CA GLN A 139 -18.36 0.30 1.44
C GLN A 139 -17.94 1.76 1.34
N ASN A 140 -18.92 2.65 1.17
CA ASN A 140 -18.74 4.09 1.30
C ASN A 140 -19.25 4.54 2.68
N ARG A 141 -18.33 4.87 3.59
CA ARG A 141 -18.68 5.27 4.97
C ARG A 141 -17.85 6.45 5.44
N THR A 142 -18.41 7.21 6.37
CA THR A 142 -17.66 8.23 7.11
C THR A 142 -16.67 7.60 8.08
N LYS A 143 -15.70 8.37 8.56
CA LYS A 143 -14.72 7.92 9.56
C LYS A 143 -15.40 7.44 10.84
N ASP A 144 -16.40 8.20 11.33
CA ASP A 144 -17.15 7.85 12.53
C ASP A 144 -17.94 6.53 12.37
N ALA A 145 -18.51 6.30 11.18
CA ALA A 145 -19.18 5.05 10.87
C ALA A 145 -18.22 3.85 10.84
N TRP A 146 -16.98 4.05 10.34
CA TRP A 146 -15.93 3.03 10.41
C TRP A 146 -15.51 2.75 11.85
N LEU A 147 -15.22 3.80 12.64
CA LEU A 147 -14.84 3.67 14.05
C LEU A 147 -15.94 3.02 14.86
N GLY A 148 -17.21 3.40 14.64
CA GLY A 148 -18.37 2.76 15.25
C GLY A 148 -18.47 1.27 14.92
N SER A 149 -18.15 0.88 13.67
CA SER A 149 -18.10 -0.54 13.29
C SER A 149 -16.97 -1.29 13.99
N LEU A 150 -15.76 -0.70 14.02
CA LEU A 150 -14.59 -1.27 14.68
C LEU A 150 -14.76 -1.37 16.21
N GLY A 151 -15.64 -0.55 16.82
CA GLY A 151 -15.98 -0.57 18.24
C GLY A 151 -17.05 -1.60 18.63
N LYS A 152 -17.68 -2.29 17.68
CA LYS A 152 -18.73 -3.30 18.00
C LYS A 152 -18.13 -4.51 18.75
N PRO A 153 -18.91 -5.21 19.59
CA PRO A 153 -18.44 -6.39 20.31
C PRO A 153 -17.75 -7.45 19.42
N SER A 154 -18.25 -7.64 18.20
CA SER A 154 -17.67 -8.56 17.23
C SER A 154 -16.30 -8.14 16.69
N HIS A 155 -15.94 -6.87 16.81
CA HIS A 155 -14.68 -6.31 16.30
C HIS A 155 -13.74 -5.81 17.41
N VAL A 156 -14.20 -5.71 18.65
CA VAL A 156 -13.37 -5.23 19.77
C VAL A 156 -12.20 -6.17 20.06
N GLN A 157 -12.32 -7.44 19.71
CA GLN A 157 -11.25 -8.45 19.86
C GLN A 157 -10.12 -8.31 18.83
N ILE A 158 -10.30 -7.50 17.78
CA ILE A 158 -9.24 -7.22 16.82
C ILE A 158 -8.10 -6.49 17.55
N LYS A 159 -6.91 -7.07 17.51
CA LYS A 159 -5.72 -6.58 18.25
C LYS A 159 -5.12 -5.33 17.59
N LEU A 160 -5.92 -4.29 17.41
CA LEU A 160 -5.49 -2.97 16.98
C LEU A 160 -5.54 -1.99 18.14
N LYS A 161 -4.47 -1.22 18.31
CA LYS A 161 -4.44 -0.09 19.24
C LYS A 161 -5.41 1.01 18.78
N PRO A 162 -5.82 1.95 19.66
CA PRO A 162 -6.72 3.04 19.27
C PRO A 162 -6.21 3.86 18.09
N ASP A 163 -4.93 4.23 18.07
CA ASP A 163 -4.27 4.96 16.99
C ASP A 163 -4.27 4.17 15.66
N GLN A 164 -4.10 2.85 15.72
CA GLN A 164 -4.16 1.98 14.55
C GLN A 164 -5.59 1.84 14.00
N ARG A 165 -6.63 1.86 14.88
CA ARG A 165 -8.04 1.89 14.45
C ARG A 165 -8.36 3.20 13.74
N GLU A 166 -7.84 4.32 14.25
CA GLU A 166 -7.96 5.63 13.60
C GLU A 166 -7.29 5.63 12.22
N ALA A 167 -6.07 5.11 12.10
CA ALA A 167 -5.34 4.99 10.84
C ALA A 167 -6.07 4.08 9.83
N LEU A 168 -6.61 2.94 10.29
CA LEU A 168 -7.42 2.05 9.46
C LEU A 168 -8.69 2.75 8.95
N ALA A 169 -9.45 3.38 9.84
CA ALA A 169 -10.68 4.09 9.49
C ALA A 169 -10.40 5.22 8.49
N SER A 170 -9.32 5.98 8.70
CA SER A 170 -8.90 7.07 7.82
C SER A 170 -8.51 6.58 6.44
N TYR A 171 -7.74 5.49 6.36
CA TYR A 171 -7.40 4.82 5.10
C TYR A 171 -8.65 4.37 4.34
N LEU A 172 -9.61 3.75 5.01
CA LEU A 172 -10.85 3.26 4.39
C LEU A 172 -11.73 4.40 3.86
N VAL A 173 -11.77 5.55 4.56
CA VAL A 173 -12.47 6.75 4.05
C VAL A 173 -11.90 7.22 2.72
N ILE A 174 -10.59 7.15 2.55
CA ILE A 174 -9.92 7.62 1.34
C ILE A 174 -9.98 6.57 0.22
N ASN A 175 -9.86 5.29 0.57
CA ASN A 175 -9.50 4.24 -0.39
C ASN A 175 -10.57 3.17 -0.60
N ALA A 176 -11.59 3.06 0.26
CA ALA A 176 -12.73 2.19 0.03
C ALA A 176 -13.71 2.77 -1.01
N ALA A 177 -14.92 2.24 -1.07
CA ALA A 177 -15.92 2.50 -2.12
C ALA A 177 -15.44 2.10 -3.53
N ILE A 178 -14.66 1.02 -3.60
CA ILE A 178 -14.25 0.43 -4.88
C ILE A 178 -15.47 -0.18 -5.56
N PRO A 179 -15.75 0.15 -6.83
CA PRO A 179 -16.83 -0.48 -7.59
C PRO A 179 -16.67 -2.00 -7.63
N ILE A 180 -17.76 -2.74 -7.49
CA ILE A 180 -17.70 -4.22 -7.47
C ILE A 180 -17.14 -4.78 -8.78
N GLU A 181 -17.28 -4.05 -9.88
CA GLU A 181 -16.77 -4.41 -11.20
C GLU A 181 -15.23 -4.40 -11.26
N GLU A 182 -14.59 -3.59 -10.41
CA GLU A 182 -13.13 -3.51 -10.31
C GLU A 182 -12.54 -4.61 -9.39
N VAL A 183 -13.38 -5.30 -8.63
CA VAL A 183 -12.96 -6.42 -7.77
C VAL A 183 -12.76 -7.66 -8.65
N PRO A 184 -11.66 -8.43 -8.51
CA PRO A 184 -11.47 -9.71 -9.19
C PRO A 184 -12.65 -10.65 -8.96
N GLU A 185 -13.08 -11.38 -10.00
CA GLU A 185 -14.29 -12.20 -9.97
C GLU A 185 -14.27 -13.23 -8.83
N GLU A 186 -13.12 -13.84 -8.59
CA GLU A 186 -12.90 -14.82 -7.52
C GLU A 186 -13.06 -14.22 -6.11
N LEU A 187 -12.96 -12.89 -5.97
CA LEU A 187 -13.17 -12.19 -4.71
C LEU A 187 -14.55 -11.51 -4.60
N ARG A 188 -15.37 -11.58 -5.65
CA ARG A 188 -16.77 -11.10 -5.59
C ARG A 188 -17.68 -12.07 -4.86
N ALA A 189 -17.14 -13.15 -4.30
CA ALA A 189 -17.80 -14.34 -3.84
C ALA A 189 -19.11 -14.11 -3.09
N GLY A 190 -20.09 -14.90 -3.50
CA GLY A 190 -21.21 -15.34 -2.68
C GLY A 190 -22.30 -14.32 -2.47
N GLY A 191 -22.58 -13.43 -3.44
CA GLY A 191 -23.89 -12.74 -3.52
C GLY A 191 -24.30 -12.01 -2.24
N ALA A 192 -23.39 -11.52 -1.46
CA ALA A 192 -23.71 -10.64 -0.34
C ALA A 192 -24.08 -9.26 -0.89
N THR A 193 -25.26 -9.16 -1.44
CA THR A 193 -26.03 -7.91 -1.48
C THR A 193 -26.34 -7.56 -0.03
N TYR A 194 -25.63 -6.59 0.52
CA TYR A 194 -25.93 -5.98 1.81
C TYR A 194 -26.62 -4.65 1.60
#